data_76506450fda1c96d73603abb24b6e849
#
_entry.id   76506450fda1c96d73603abb24b6e849
#
_cell.length_a   1.000
_cell.length_b   1.000
_cell.length_c   1.000
_cell.angle_alpha   90.00
_cell.angle_beta   90.00
_cell.angle_gamma   90.00
#
_symmetry.space_group_name_H-M   'P 1'
#
loop_
_entity.id
_entity.type
_entity.pdbx_description
1 polymer ?
#
loop_
_entity_poly.entity_id
_entity_poly.type
_entity_poly.pdbx_seq_one_letter_code
_entity_poly.pdbx_strand_id
1 'polypeptide(L)'
;AGCLPAVLTTAIEKLGLSQSQQLDFLFTAGAFGLVIANNASISGAEGGCQAEVGSASAMSAAALTLAAGGSPYQASQAIAFVIKNMLGLICDPVAGLVEVPCVKRNAMGASFAFIAADMALAGIESKIPVDEVIDAMYQVGASMPTAFRETAEGGLAATPTGRRLQKEIFGE
;
A
#
# COMPACT_ATOMS: atom_id res chain seq x y z
N ALA A 1 -5.17 -5.73 2.74
CA ALA A 1 -3.73 -5.83 2.94
C ALA A 1 -3.36 -5.74 4.42
N GLY A 2 -2.30 -6.41 4.83
CA GLY A 2 -1.83 -6.46 6.23
C GLY A 2 -1.15 -5.19 6.74
N CYS A 3 -0.87 -4.20 5.87
CA CYS A 3 -0.16 -2.97 6.23
C CYS A 3 -0.89 -2.18 7.34
N LEU A 4 -2.17 -1.89 7.16
CA LEU A 4 -2.93 -1.04 8.07
C LEU A 4 -2.99 -1.60 9.51
N PRO A 5 -3.39 -2.86 9.74
CA PRO A 5 -3.40 -3.42 11.08
C PRO A 5 -2.01 -3.51 11.71
N ALA A 6 -0.97 -3.78 10.93
CA ALA A 6 0.40 -3.81 11.44
C ALA A 6 0.88 -2.42 11.92
N VAL A 7 0.61 -1.38 11.13
CA VAL A 7 0.95 0.01 11.51
C VAL A 7 0.14 0.45 12.72
N LEU A 8 -1.17 0.18 12.76
CA LEU A 8 -2.02 0.52 13.89
C LEU A 8 -1.54 -0.16 15.18
N THR A 9 -1.29 -1.48 15.14
CA THR A 9 -0.79 -2.21 16.32
C THR A 9 0.51 -1.61 16.85
N THR A 10 1.45 -1.32 15.94
CA THR A 10 2.72 -0.70 16.32
C THR A 10 2.51 0.72 16.87
N ALA A 11 1.60 1.51 16.28
CA ALA A 11 1.29 2.86 16.76
C ALA A 11 0.65 2.81 18.18
N ILE A 12 -0.24 1.86 18.44
CA ILE A 12 -0.80 1.66 19.79
C ILE A 12 0.32 1.41 20.80
N GLU A 13 1.25 0.52 20.49
CA GLU A 13 2.36 0.16 21.41
C GLU A 13 3.36 1.31 21.60
N LYS A 14 3.70 2.03 20.53
CA LYS A 14 4.77 3.04 20.54
C LYS A 14 4.30 4.43 20.95
N LEU A 15 3.08 4.81 20.58
CA LEU A 15 2.51 6.13 20.89
C LEU A 15 1.54 6.10 22.07
N GLY A 16 1.17 4.92 22.56
CA GLY A 16 0.24 4.78 23.67
C GLY A 16 -1.18 5.23 23.31
N LEU A 17 -1.66 4.92 22.09
CA LEU A 17 -2.94 5.43 21.60
C LEU A 17 -4.11 4.94 22.46
N SER A 18 -4.91 5.87 22.98
CA SER A 18 -6.19 5.59 23.63
C SER A 18 -7.18 4.98 22.60
N GLN A 19 -8.26 4.37 23.11
CA GLN A 19 -9.29 3.80 22.24
C GLN A 19 -9.90 4.82 21.28
N SER A 20 -10.11 6.07 21.71
CA SER A 20 -10.58 7.14 20.82
C SER A 20 -9.57 7.42 19.70
N GLN A 21 -8.29 7.54 20.03
CA GLN A 21 -7.24 7.78 19.02
C GLN A 21 -7.07 6.61 18.06
N GLN A 22 -7.33 5.37 18.50
CA GLN A 22 -7.36 4.21 17.60
C GLN A 22 -8.52 4.30 16.60
N LEU A 23 -9.70 4.76 17.05
CA LEU A 23 -10.84 5.02 16.17
C LEU A 23 -10.53 6.16 15.18
N ASP A 24 -9.95 7.26 15.66
CA ASP A 24 -9.53 8.37 14.80
C ASP A 24 -8.51 7.92 13.73
N PHE A 25 -7.59 7.05 14.11
CA PHE A 25 -6.64 6.42 13.16
C PHE A 25 -7.39 5.64 12.06
N LEU A 26 -8.34 4.79 12.43
CA LEU A 26 -9.11 4.00 11.48
C LEU A 26 -10.01 4.86 10.58
N PHE A 27 -10.67 5.88 11.14
CA PHE A 27 -11.47 6.82 10.36
C PHE A 27 -10.60 7.62 9.37
N THR A 28 -9.44 8.08 9.81
CA THR A 28 -8.49 8.76 8.95
C THR A 28 -8.04 7.87 7.79
N ALA A 29 -7.60 6.65 8.10
CA ALA A 29 -7.21 5.69 7.08
C ALA A 29 -8.35 5.40 6.10
N GLY A 30 -9.57 5.21 6.60
CA GLY A 30 -10.77 4.98 5.80
C GLY A 30 -11.11 6.16 4.89
N ALA A 31 -11.02 7.39 5.39
CA ALA A 31 -11.29 8.60 4.61
C ALA A 31 -10.33 8.73 3.41
N PHE A 32 -9.03 8.60 3.64
CA PHE A 32 -8.05 8.64 2.55
C PHE A 32 -8.16 7.43 1.63
N GLY A 33 -8.44 6.24 2.19
CA GLY A 33 -8.69 5.03 1.40
C GLY A 33 -9.87 5.18 0.44
N LEU A 34 -10.94 5.86 0.87
CA LEU A 34 -12.09 6.15 0.03
C LEU A 34 -11.74 7.11 -1.12
N VAL A 35 -10.91 8.13 -0.85
CA VAL A 35 -10.41 9.03 -1.90
C VAL A 35 -9.60 8.26 -2.94
N ILE A 36 -8.69 7.39 -2.51
CA ILE A 36 -7.88 6.58 -3.42
C ILE A 36 -8.78 5.60 -4.22
N ALA A 37 -9.72 4.93 -3.55
CA ALA A 37 -10.62 3.98 -4.20
C ALA A 37 -11.48 4.62 -5.28
N ASN A 38 -11.95 5.86 -5.05
CA ASN A 38 -12.81 6.58 -5.99
C ASN A 38 -12.05 7.19 -7.18
N ASN A 39 -10.79 7.55 -7.00
CA ASN A 39 -10.01 8.25 -8.03
C ASN A 39 -8.96 7.36 -8.72
N ALA A 40 -8.67 6.19 -8.14
CA ALA A 40 -7.77 5.22 -8.73
C ALA A 40 -8.33 3.80 -8.54
N SER A 41 -7.65 2.95 -7.76
CA SER A 41 -8.12 1.61 -7.37
C SER A 41 -7.41 1.18 -6.09
N ILE A 42 -8.03 0.24 -5.38
CA ILE A 42 -7.44 -0.47 -4.23
C ILE A 42 -7.30 -1.97 -4.49
N SER A 43 -7.49 -2.40 -5.73
CA SER A 43 -7.48 -3.81 -6.14
C SER A 43 -6.20 -4.17 -6.90
N GLY A 44 -5.53 -5.25 -6.48
CA GLY A 44 -4.37 -5.81 -7.18
C GLY A 44 -4.72 -6.32 -8.59
N ALA A 45 -5.94 -6.82 -8.79
CA ALA A 45 -6.44 -7.29 -10.07
C ALA A 45 -6.73 -6.16 -11.08
N GLU A 46 -6.99 -4.95 -10.58
CA GLU A 46 -7.24 -3.78 -11.42
C GLU A 46 -5.96 -2.98 -11.69
N GLY A 47 -5.18 -2.72 -10.66
CA GLY A 47 -4.06 -1.79 -10.72
C GLY A 47 -2.72 -2.32 -10.22
N GLY A 48 -2.58 -3.63 -10.01
CA GLY A 48 -1.36 -4.21 -9.45
C GLY A 48 -1.23 -4.00 -7.93
N CYS A 49 -0.14 -4.48 -7.35
CA CYS A 49 0.14 -4.30 -5.93
C CYS A 49 0.34 -2.83 -5.52
N GLN A 50 0.64 -1.92 -6.44
CA GLN A 50 0.62 -0.48 -6.16
C GLN A 50 -0.76 -0.02 -5.67
N ALA A 51 -1.84 -0.57 -6.25
CA ALA A 51 -3.21 -0.26 -5.84
C ALA A 51 -3.56 -0.91 -4.49
N GLU A 52 -3.19 -2.15 -4.25
CA GLU A 52 -3.51 -2.86 -3.00
C GLU A 52 -2.57 -2.46 -1.85
N VAL A 53 -1.30 -2.84 -1.95
CA VAL A 53 -0.30 -2.59 -0.89
C VAL A 53 0.07 -1.12 -0.81
N GLY A 54 0.18 -0.44 -1.97
CA GLY A 54 0.48 0.99 -2.03
C GLY A 54 -0.60 1.82 -1.37
N SER A 55 -1.88 1.57 -1.66
CA SER A 55 -3.00 2.26 -1.01
C SER A 55 -3.06 1.98 0.50
N ALA A 56 -2.92 0.71 0.90
CA ALA A 56 -2.93 0.34 2.32
C ALA A 56 -1.78 0.99 3.10
N SER A 57 -0.59 1.06 2.51
CA SER A 57 0.56 1.76 3.08
C SER A 57 0.33 3.27 3.16
N ALA A 58 -0.24 3.88 2.12
CA ALA A 58 -0.54 5.31 2.07
C ALA A 58 -1.60 5.71 3.11
N MET A 59 -2.70 4.94 3.22
CA MET A 59 -3.72 5.11 4.26
C MET A 59 -3.12 5.06 5.66
N SER A 60 -2.24 4.08 5.88
CA SER A 60 -1.54 3.88 7.15
C SER A 60 -0.59 5.04 7.47
N ALA A 61 0.14 5.54 6.47
CA ALA A 61 1.05 6.67 6.62
C ALA A 61 0.29 7.96 7.01
N ALA A 62 -0.84 8.23 6.36
CA ALA A 62 -1.67 9.37 6.68
C ALA A 62 -2.21 9.30 8.11
N ALA A 63 -2.78 8.15 8.49
CA ALA A 63 -3.32 7.93 9.82
C ALA A 63 -2.23 8.01 10.92
N LEU A 64 -1.05 7.43 10.65
CA LEU A 64 0.10 7.51 11.55
C LEU A 64 0.59 8.95 11.72
N THR A 65 0.66 9.72 10.63
CA THR A 65 1.06 11.13 10.66
C THR A 65 0.14 11.94 11.58
N LEU A 66 -1.19 11.79 11.47
CA LEU A 66 -2.12 12.47 12.34
C LEU A 66 -2.05 11.97 13.79
N ALA A 67 -1.94 10.66 14.00
CA ALA A 67 -1.82 10.07 15.34
C ALA A 67 -0.54 10.55 16.07
N ALA A 68 0.51 10.84 15.34
CA ALA A 68 1.75 11.41 15.86
C ALA A 68 1.74 12.95 16.00
N GLY A 69 0.58 13.60 15.82
CA GLY A 69 0.40 15.04 16.00
C GLY A 69 0.65 15.88 14.76
N GLY A 70 0.77 15.27 13.59
CA GLY A 70 0.89 15.98 12.32
C GLY A 70 -0.43 16.61 11.87
N SER A 71 -0.35 17.52 10.90
CA SER A 71 -1.50 18.19 10.29
C SER A 71 -2.10 17.36 9.15
N PRO A 72 -3.36 17.64 8.73
CA PRO A 72 -3.95 17.04 7.53
C PRO A 72 -3.12 17.27 6.26
N TYR A 73 -2.46 18.40 6.15
CA TYR A 73 -1.54 18.68 5.04
C TYR A 73 -0.34 17.72 5.06
N GLN A 74 0.29 17.52 6.22
CA GLN A 74 1.38 16.54 6.36
C GLN A 74 0.91 15.11 6.07
N ALA A 75 -0.30 14.74 6.49
CA ALA A 75 -0.89 13.45 6.15
C ALA A 75 -1.01 13.27 4.61
N SER A 76 -1.42 14.30 3.88
CA SER A 76 -1.47 14.26 2.41
C SER A 76 -0.07 14.11 1.78
N GLN A 77 0.95 14.73 2.38
CA GLN A 77 2.35 14.54 1.93
C GLN A 77 2.82 13.10 2.13
N ALA A 78 2.49 12.49 3.27
CA ALA A 78 2.83 11.09 3.53
C ALA A 78 2.20 10.15 2.49
N ILE A 79 0.94 10.37 2.09
CA ILE A 79 0.29 9.63 1.00
C ILE A 79 1.08 9.75 -0.30
N ALA A 80 1.41 10.98 -0.69
CA ALA A 80 2.17 11.22 -1.92
C ALA A 80 3.54 10.54 -1.90
N PHE A 81 4.22 10.50 -0.75
CA PHE A 81 5.50 9.80 -0.61
C PHE A 81 5.35 8.30 -0.82
N VAL A 82 4.35 7.67 -0.22
CA VAL A 82 4.13 6.23 -0.38
C VAL A 82 3.78 5.90 -1.82
N ILE A 83 2.74 6.52 -2.37
CA ILE A 83 2.22 6.13 -3.70
C ILE A 83 3.30 6.30 -4.77
N LYS A 84 3.95 7.47 -4.85
CA LYS A 84 4.96 7.71 -5.90
C LYS A 84 6.17 6.77 -5.83
N ASN A 85 6.50 6.23 -4.63
CA ASN A 85 7.58 5.27 -4.46
C ASN A 85 7.15 3.82 -4.68
N MET A 86 5.85 3.56 -4.82
CA MET A 86 5.29 2.25 -5.12
C MET A 86 4.67 2.17 -6.53
N LEU A 87 4.77 3.22 -7.34
CA LEU A 87 4.28 3.20 -8.73
C LEU A 87 4.91 2.06 -9.52
N GLY A 88 4.07 1.33 -10.26
CA GLY A 88 4.51 0.19 -11.07
C GLY A 88 4.69 -1.11 -10.31
N LEU A 89 4.40 -1.17 -9.00
CA LEU A 89 4.47 -2.43 -8.26
C LEU A 89 3.38 -3.38 -8.77
N ILE A 90 3.82 -4.44 -9.44
CA ILE A 90 2.94 -5.46 -10.05
C ILE A 90 2.33 -6.40 -9.01
N CYS A 91 1.23 -7.06 -9.37
CA CYS A 91 0.63 -8.14 -8.59
C CYS A 91 0.87 -9.48 -9.29
N ASP A 92 1.81 -10.27 -8.78
CA ASP A 92 2.34 -11.48 -9.39
C ASP A 92 2.43 -12.66 -8.39
N PRO A 93 1.32 -13.03 -7.72
CA PRO A 93 1.33 -14.04 -6.67
C PRO A 93 1.70 -15.41 -7.25
N VAL A 94 2.69 -16.07 -6.63
CA VAL A 94 3.13 -17.42 -7.02
C VAL A 94 1.99 -18.40 -6.80
N ALA A 95 1.72 -19.21 -7.81
CA ALA A 95 0.59 -20.15 -7.83
C ALA A 95 -0.81 -19.51 -7.62
N GLY A 96 -0.94 -18.20 -7.79
CA GLY A 96 -2.17 -17.46 -7.49
C GLY A 96 -2.46 -17.31 -5.99
N LEU A 97 -1.56 -17.75 -5.12
CA LEU A 97 -1.74 -17.69 -3.66
C LEU A 97 -1.16 -16.39 -3.09
N VAL A 98 -1.91 -15.78 -2.17
CA VAL A 98 -1.53 -14.49 -1.55
C VAL A 98 -0.52 -14.73 -0.40
N GLU A 99 0.58 -15.42 -0.72
CA GLU A 99 1.69 -15.70 0.21
C GLU A 99 3.02 -15.15 -0.30
N VAL A 100 3.43 -15.57 -1.49
CA VAL A 100 4.69 -15.17 -2.12
C VAL A 100 4.38 -14.32 -3.36
N PRO A 101 4.80 -13.05 -3.37
CA PRO A 101 5.59 -12.29 -2.40
C PRO A 101 4.73 -11.50 -1.37
N CYS A 102 3.42 -11.68 -1.35
CA CYS A 102 2.43 -10.79 -0.74
C CYS A 102 2.67 -10.54 0.75
N VAL A 103 2.97 -11.57 1.55
CA VAL A 103 3.25 -11.41 2.99
C VAL A 103 4.41 -10.44 3.21
N LYS A 104 5.51 -10.61 2.47
CA LYS A 104 6.69 -9.74 2.60
C LYS A 104 6.46 -8.34 2.04
N ARG A 105 5.68 -8.22 0.95
CA ARG A 105 5.27 -6.89 0.42
C ARG A 105 4.43 -6.11 1.43
N ASN A 106 3.52 -6.75 2.14
CA ASN A 106 2.75 -6.11 3.20
C ASN A 106 3.65 -5.64 4.35
N ALA A 107 4.63 -6.44 4.77
CA ALA A 107 5.61 -6.03 5.79
C ALA A 107 6.44 -4.82 5.34
N MET A 108 6.92 -4.83 4.08
CA MET A 108 7.62 -3.69 3.50
C MET A 108 6.71 -2.46 3.40
N GLY A 109 5.46 -2.63 2.96
CA GLY A 109 4.47 -1.55 2.91
C GLY A 109 4.20 -0.92 4.27
N ALA A 110 4.12 -1.71 5.34
CA ALA A 110 4.01 -1.19 6.69
C ALA A 110 5.23 -0.34 7.07
N SER A 111 6.44 -0.78 6.73
CA SER A 111 7.68 -0.01 6.95
C SER A 111 7.71 1.30 6.17
N PHE A 112 7.24 1.31 4.92
CA PHE A 112 7.10 2.53 4.11
C PHE A 112 6.17 3.55 4.77
N ALA A 113 5.09 3.11 5.42
CA ALA A 113 4.18 4.01 6.12
C ALA A 113 4.88 4.80 7.23
N PHE A 114 5.75 4.15 8.01
CA PHE A 114 6.53 4.84 9.05
C PHE A 114 7.51 5.85 8.46
N ILE A 115 8.27 5.44 7.44
CA ILE A 115 9.23 6.34 6.77
C ILE A 115 8.51 7.57 6.19
N ALA A 116 7.37 7.37 5.52
CA ALA A 116 6.61 8.45 4.92
C ALA A 116 6.02 9.40 5.97
N ALA A 117 5.52 8.87 7.09
CA ALA A 117 5.04 9.68 8.20
C ALA A 117 6.16 10.51 8.82
N ASP A 118 7.33 9.91 9.08
CA ASP A 118 8.49 10.62 9.61
C ASP A 118 8.96 11.76 8.70
N MET A 119 9.02 11.50 7.38
CA MET A 119 9.36 12.53 6.39
C MET A 119 8.36 13.68 6.41
N ALA A 120 7.07 13.38 6.44
CA ALA A 120 6.01 14.39 6.47
C ALA A 120 6.04 15.21 7.77
N LEU A 121 6.22 14.55 8.93
CA LEU A 121 6.37 15.21 10.23
C LEU A 121 7.60 16.08 10.31
N ALA A 122 8.69 15.71 9.63
CA ALA A 122 9.90 16.53 9.49
C ALA A 122 9.73 17.74 8.56
N GLY A 123 8.53 17.93 7.96
CA GLY A 123 8.25 19.07 7.08
C GLY A 123 8.75 18.89 5.65
N ILE A 124 9.09 17.67 5.23
CA ILE A 124 9.41 17.38 3.83
C ILE A 124 8.13 17.43 3.01
N GLU A 125 8.17 18.04 1.83
CA GLU A 125 7.04 18.20 0.94
C GLU A 125 7.23 17.45 -0.39
N SER A 126 6.17 16.87 -0.88
CA SER A 126 6.12 16.33 -2.23
C SER A 126 6.02 17.47 -3.25
N LYS A 127 6.89 17.46 -4.26
CA LYS A 127 6.82 18.43 -5.37
C LYS A 127 5.64 18.15 -6.30
N ILE A 128 5.18 16.89 -6.35
CA ILE A 128 3.97 16.52 -7.08
C ILE A 128 2.83 16.46 -6.07
N PRO A 129 1.73 17.19 -6.28
CA PRO A 129 0.55 17.16 -5.40
C PRO A 129 -0.04 15.75 -5.27
N VAL A 130 -0.66 15.47 -4.12
CA VAL A 130 -1.21 14.14 -3.82
C VAL A 130 -2.25 13.68 -4.84
N ASP A 131 -3.09 14.59 -5.33
CA ASP A 131 -4.12 14.26 -6.32
C ASP A 131 -3.51 13.81 -7.64
N GLU A 132 -2.46 14.49 -8.11
CA GLU A 132 -1.73 14.09 -9.32
C GLU A 132 -0.99 12.76 -9.12
N VAL A 133 -0.50 12.48 -7.93
CA VAL A 133 0.13 11.19 -7.60
C VAL A 133 -0.88 10.04 -7.62
N ILE A 134 -2.09 10.27 -7.12
CA ILE A 134 -3.20 9.30 -7.18
C ILE A 134 -3.62 9.06 -8.63
N ASP A 135 -3.77 10.12 -9.43
CA ASP A 135 -4.07 10.00 -10.86
C ASP A 135 -2.96 9.23 -11.61
N ALA A 136 -1.70 9.53 -11.32
CA ALA A 136 -0.58 8.78 -11.89
C ALA A 136 -0.64 7.29 -11.54
N MET A 137 -1.03 6.94 -10.32
CA MET A 137 -1.24 5.53 -9.92
C MET A 137 -2.35 4.87 -10.75
N TYR A 138 -3.46 5.57 -10.98
CA TYR A 138 -4.53 5.10 -11.86
C TYR A 138 -4.01 4.84 -13.28
N GLN A 139 -3.33 5.81 -13.89
CA GLN A 139 -2.80 5.71 -15.26
C GLN A 139 -1.80 4.56 -15.41
N VAL A 140 -0.89 4.40 -14.45
CA VAL A 140 0.06 3.28 -14.41
C VAL A 140 -0.67 1.94 -14.29
N GLY A 141 -1.65 1.83 -13.38
CA GLY A 141 -2.47 0.64 -13.22
C GLY A 141 -3.24 0.27 -14.48
N ALA A 142 -3.90 1.24 -15.11
CA ALA A 142 -4.64 1.04 -16.35
C ALA A 142 -3.76 0.57 -17.52
N SER A 143 -2.51 1.03 -17.56
CA SER A 143 -1.52 0.63 -18.59
C SER A 143 -0.83 -0.71 -18.30
N MET A 144 -1.00 -1.26 -17.10
CA MET A 144 -0.32 -2.48 -16.67
C MET A 144 -0.84 -3.70 -17.46
N PRO A 145 0.05 -4.52 -18.05
CA PRO A 145 -0.36 -5.77 -18.71
C PRO A 145 -1.12 -6.71 -17.76
N THR A 146 -2.10 -7.44 -18.30
CA THR A 146 -2.93 -8.42 -17.55
C THR A 146 -2.07 -9.42 -16.78
N ALA A 147 -0.95 -9.86 -17.35
CA ALA A 147 -0.02 -10.79 -16.70
C ALA A 147 0.55 -10.28 -15.35
N PHE A 148 0.41 -8.99 -15.05
CA PHE A 148 0.91 -8.34 -13.83
C PHE A 148 -0.21 -7.87 -12.90
N ARG A 149 -1.46 -8.29 -13.18
CA ARG A 149 -2.67 -7.94 -12.43
C ARG A 149 -3.31 -9.17 -11.77
N GLU A 150 -2.55 -9.84 -10.88
CA GLU A 150 -3.02 -10.96 -10.03
C GLU A 150 -3.37 -12.25 -10.79
N THR A 151 -2.95 -12.38 -12.05
CA THR A 151 -3.28 -13.55 -12.89
C THR A 151 -2.33 -14.74 -12.70
N ALA A 152 -1.24 -14.57 -11.98
CA ALA A 152 -0.14 -15.55 -11.87
C ALA A 152 0.51 -15.94 -13.22
N GLU A 153 0.28 -15.14 -14.26
CA GLU A 153 0.83 -15.40 -15.60
C GLU A 153 2.23 -14.82 -15.81
N GLY A 154 2.57 -13.75 -15.07
CA GLY A 154 3.82 -13.01 -15.22
C GLY A 154 4.60 -12.83 -13.92
N GLY A 155 5.68 -12.05 -13.97
CA GLY A 155 6.48 -11.70 -12.82
C GLY A 155 7.08 -12.90 -12.09
N LEU A 156 7.06 -12.90 -10.77
CA LEU A 156 7.61 -13.98 -9.93
C LEU A 156 6.89 -15.31 -10.18
N ALA A 157 5.59 -15.29 -10.43
CA ALA A 157 4.80 -16.50 -10.71
C ALA A 157 5.29 -17.23 -11.98
N ALA A 158 5.79 -16.51 -12.97
CA ALA A 158 6.28 -17.07 -14.22
C ALA A 158 7.73 -17.55 -14.17
N THR A 159 8.45 -17.34 -13.07
CA THR A 159 9.82 -17.83 -12.90
C THR A 159 9.86 -19.38 -12.87
N PRO A 160 10.99 -20.01 -13.22
CA PRO A 160 11.12 -21.47 -13.10
C PRO A 160 10.75 -22.01 -11.72
N THR A 161 11.17 -21.30 -10.66
CA THR A 161 10.81 -21.69 -9.28
C THR A 161 9.32 -21.48 -9.00
N GLY A 162 8.73 -20.37 -9.48
CA GLY A 162 7.31 -20.10 -9.33
C GLY A 162 6.46 -21.21 -9.97
N ARG A 163 6.79 -21.61 -11.18
CA ARG A 163 6.11 -22.72 -11.89
C ARG A 163 6.30 -24.06 -11.20
N ARG A 164 7.50 -24.35 -10.68
CA ARG A 164 7.74 -25.58 -9.91
C ARG A 164 6.87 -25.61 -8.64
N LEU A 165 6.84 -24.51 -7.86
CA LEU A 165 6.01 -24.42 -6.67
C LEU A 165 4.52 -24.59 -6.99
N GLN A 166 4.05 -24.01 -8.09
CA GLN A 166 2.68 -24.20 -8.54
C GLN A 166 2.34 -25.69 -8.77
N LYS A 167 3.24 -26.43 -9.44
CA LYS A 167 3.08 -27.88 -9.64
C LYS A 167 3.12 -28.67 -8.34
N GLU A 168 4.02 -28.33 -7.43
CA GLU A 168 4.11 -28.99 -6.12
C GLU A 168 2.82 -28.79 -5.29
N ILE A 169 2.18 -27.60 -5.37
CA ILE A 169 0.97 -27.28 -4.61
C ILE A 169 -0.27 -27.94 -5.22
N PHE A 170 -0.43 -27.89 -6.53
CA PHE A 170 -1.66 -28.32 -7.20
C PHE A 170 -1.54 -29.71 -7.88
N GLY A 171 -0.34 -30.30 -7.96
CA GLY A 171 -0.15 -31.64 -8.54
C GLY A 171 -0.20 -31.67 -10.06
N GLU A 172 0.05 -30.56 -10.75
CA GLU A 172 -0.01 -30.42 -12.21
C GLU A 172 1.39 -30.31 -12.84
#